data_68e92f8dcd22dcafaa2068d0920ff47e
#
_entry.id   68e92f8dcd22dcafaa2068d0920ff47e
#
_cell.length_a   1.000
_cell.length_b   1.000
_cell.length_c   1.000
_cell.angle_alpha   90.00
_cell.angle_beta   90.00
_cell.angle_gamma   90.00
#
_symmetry.space_group_name_H-M   'P 1'
#
loop_
_entity.id
_entity.type
_entity.pdbx_description
1 polymer ?
#
loop_
_entity_poly.entity_id
_entity_poly.type
_entity_poly.pdbx_seq_one_letter_code
_entity_poly.pdbx_strand_id
1 'polypeptide(L)'
;GHSTLRITEIASQNISWLDHDAEDPGWVEIYNAGQDTADLRGYSLVEKLDNPRKWIIDKLIIPPGELRTVFCSGKDLAAPLVGLDSKGKHFRTHTNWKLEKEGGSIYLIDKNWAIRDSVAYPALDPGLSWGIINGGEWRYFDEPTPEQKNTVSSGFDGFAGDFTLTPAGGFYANGLTLSPPQVAGGVVRCEFGGAEPTEHSQEFRSSKEINETTVVRCALFEEGKITNKVVTETYFVEETIKMPVVAISVSPTFFNQHYIDCGCGDPACCPEGLYEDIEFPVHVEFFENGSSTNGKSWEIDAGISLMGNWSRMEKKKS
;
A
#
# COMPACT_ATOMS: atom_id res chain seq x y z
N GLY A 1 -6.19 16.36 34.37
CA GLY A 1 -6.97 15.22 33.91
C GLY A 1 -6.52 14.83 32.51
N HIS A 2 -6.29 13.56 32.29
CA HIS A 2 -5.95 13.09 30.94
C HIS A 2 -7.13 13.39 30.02
N SER A 3 -6.84 13.83 28.80
CA SER A 3 -7.85 14.00 27.76
C SER A 3 -8.53 12.66 27.49
N THR A 4 -9.87 12.68 27.39
CA THR A 4 -10.66 11.49 26.99
C THR A 4 -10.67 11.30 25.48
N LEU A 5 -10.27 12.32 24.71
CA LEU A 5 -10.16 12.26 23.27
C LEU A 5 -8.75 11.87 22.87
N ARG A 6 -8.62 10.92 21.95
CA ARG A 6 -7.35 10.40 21.46
C ARG A 6 -7.35 10.25 19.97
N ILE A 7 -6.23 10.58 19.33
CA ILE A 7 -5.95 10.18 17.96
C ILE A 7 -5.52 8.72 18.02
N THR A 8 -6.13 7.87 17.22
CA THR A 8 -5.93 6.41 17.31
C THR A 8 -5.34 5.79 16.06
N GLU A 9 -5.54 6.40 14.89
CA GLU A 9 -4.99 5.88 13.65
C GLU A 9 -4.84 6.99 12.60
N ILE A 10 -3.80 6.90 11.77
CA ILE A 10 -3.48 7.83 10.69
C ILE A 10 -3.10 7.05 9.44
N ALA A 11 -3.73 7.36 8.31
CA ALA A 11 -3.36 6.84 6.99
C ALA A 11 -3.11 8.01 6.04
N SER A 12 -1.84 8.32 5.76
CA SER A 12 -1.48 9.47 4.92
C SER A 12 -1.65 9.19 3.42
N GLN A 13 -1.50 7.93 3.01
CA GLN A 13 -1.67 7.44 1.65
C GLN A 13 -2.73 6.33 1.64
N ASN A 14 -3.97 6.71 1.91
CA ASN A 14 -5.12 5.81 1.88
C ASN A 14 -5.42 5.36 0.44
N ILE A 15 -5.81 4.09 0.26
CA ILE A 15 -6.15 3.51 -1.03
C ILE A 15 -7.48 2.72 -1.01
N SER A 16 -8.15 2.62 0.12
CA SER A 16 -9.28 1.71 0.29
C SER A 16 -10.51 2.34 0.95
N TRP A 17 -10.32 3.33 1.81
CA TRP A 17 -11.39 4.01 2.52
C TRP A 17 -11.85 5.25 1.75
N LEU A 18 -12.91 5.08 0.95
CA LEU A 18 -13.37 6.13 0.05
C LEU A 18 -14.23 7.16 0.75
N ASP A 19 -14.08 8.42 0.37
CA ASP A 19 -15.00 9.50 0.74
C ASP A 19 -16.30 9.45 -0.08
N HIS A 20 -17.16 10.46 0.10
CA HIS A 20 -18.45 10.53 -0.60
C HIS A 20 -18.33 10.80 -2.11
N ASP A 21 -17.19 11.33 -2.57
CA ASP A 21 -16.89 11.56 -3.98
C ASP A 21 -16.22 10.35 -4.64
N ALA A 22 -16.05 9.24 -3.88
CA ALA A 22 -15.30 8.06 -4.27
C ALA A 22 -13.79 8.32 -4.48
N GLU A 23 -13.25 9.33 -3.78
CA GLU A 23 -11.81 9.55 -3.66
C GLU A 23 -11.28 8.91 -2.37
N ASP A 24 -9.98 8.67 -2.30
CA ASP A 24 -9.27 8.02 -1.22
C ASP A 24 -8.30 8.95 -0.46
N PRO A 25 -8.75 10.10 0.06
CA PRO A 25 -7.87 11.01 0.77
C PRO A 25 -7.32 10.38 2.04
N GLY A 26 -6.14 10.82 2.48
CA GLY A 26 -5.60 10.48 3.78
C GLY A 26 -6.57 10.88 4.91
N TRP A 27 -6.48 10.20 6.05
CA TRP A 27 -7.41 10.40 7.15
C TRP A 27 -6.75 10.25 8.53
N VAL A 28 -7.40 10.84 9.52
CA VAL A 28 -7.07 10.74 10.94
C VAL A 28 -8.30 10.24 11.69
N GLU A 29 -8.10 9.29 12.58
CA GLU A 29 -9.16 8.77 13.44
C GLU A 29 -9.06 9.33 14.86
N ILE A 30 -10.22 9.66 15.45
CA ILE A 30 -10.34 10.17 16.81
C ILE A 30 -11.27 9.26 17.60
N TYR A 31 -10.80 8.83 18.75
CA TYR A 31 -11.51 8.00 19.72
C TYR A 31 -11.97 8.81 20.93
N ASN A 32 -13.20 8.60 21.38
CA ASN A 32 -13.69 9.11 22.64
C ASN A 32 -13.64 8.02 23.73
N ALA A 33 -12.64 8.06 24.58
CA ALA A 33 -12.50 7.17 25.74
C ALA A 33 -13.29 7.64 26.97
N GLY A 34 -14.04 8.74 26.87
CA GLY A 34 -14.87 9.29 27.95
C GLY A 34 -16.17 8.54 28.17
N GLN A 35 -16.91 8.96 29.19
CA GLN A 35 -18.23 8.42 29.53
C GLN A 35 -19.37 9.25 28.89
N ASP A 36 -19.04 10.46 28.43
CA ASP A 36 -20.00 11.40 27.83
C ASP A 36 -19.75 11.57 26.34
N THR A 37 -20.79 11.92 25.61
CA THR A 37 -20.67 12.30 24.20
C THR A 37 -19.80 13.56 24.07
N ALA A 38 -18.76 13.48 23.23
CA ALA A 38 -17.87 14.60 22.94
C ALA A 38 -18.38 15.40 21.74
N ASP A 39 -18.60 16.70 21.92
CA ASP A 39 -18.83 17.68 20.86
C ASP A 39 -17.51 18.44 20.58
N LEU A 40 -16.90 18.14 19.44
CA LEU A 40 -15.62 18.73 19.04
C LEU A 40 -15.79 20.07 18.32
N ARG A 41 -16.98 20.65 18.30
CA ARG A 41 -17.22 21.97 17.73
C ARG A 41 -16.30 23.02 18.35
N GLY A 42 -15.56 23.73 17.52
CA GLY A 42 -14.60 24.73 17.96
C GLY A 42 -13.22 24.17 18.37
N TYR A 43 -13.03 22.86 18.32
CA TYR A 43 -11.68 22.25 18.36
C TYR A 43 -10.96 22.52 17.03
N SER A 44 -9.64 22.39 17.05
CA SER A 44 -8.82 22.37 15.83
C SER A 44 -8.13 21.04 15.69
N LEU A 45 -8.03 20.55 14.45
CA LEU A 45 -7.15 19.46 14.06
C LEU A 45 -6.15 20.04 13.05
N VAL A 46 -4.87 20.02 13.37
CA VAL A 46 -3.82 20.67 12.58
C VAL A 46 -2.54 19.86 12.54
N GLU A 47 -1.78 20.06 11.47
CA GLU A 47 -0.50 19.40 11.24
C GLU A 47 0.71 20.21 11.80
N LYS A 48 0.50 21.49 12.13
CA LYS A 48 1.55 22.39 12.62
C LYS A 48 1.02 23.34 13.71
N LEU A 49 1.87 23.65 14.67
CA LEU A 49 1.53 24.56 15.77
C LEU A 49 1.80 26.03 15.46
N ASP A 50 2.43 26.37 14.36
CA ASP A 50 2.61 27.74 13.90
C ASP A 50 1.28 28.42 13.51
N ASN A 51 0.29 27.62 13.11
CA ASN A 51 -1.08 28.06 12.89
C ASN A 51 -2.07 27.10 13.55
N PRO A 52 -2.22 27.11 14.88
CA PRO A 52 -3.00 26.12 15.62
C PRO A 52 -4.51 26.24 15.41
N ARG A 53 -4.96 27.24 14.66
CA ARG A 53 -6.37 27.44 14.29
C ARG A 53 -6.57 27.42 12.77
N LYS A 54 -5.64 26.85 12.03
CA LYS A 54 -5.71 26.72 10.56
C LYS A 54 -6.99 26.05 10.09
N TRP A 55 -7.46 25.06 10.83
CA TRP A 55 -8.72 24.41 10.57
C TRP A 55 -9.47 24.15 11.88
N ILE A 56 -10.71 24.65 11.95
CA ILE A 56 -11.57 24.53 13.11
C ILE A 56 -12.70 23.58 12.77
N ILE A 57 -12.93 22.59 13.61
CA ILE A 57 -14.00 21.62 13.46
C ILE A 57 -15.34 22.35 13.68
N ASP A 58 -16.13 22.46 12.63
CA ASP A 58 -17.48 23.02 12.71
C ASP A 58 -18.45 22.01 13.34
N LYS A 59 -18.29 20.73 13.01
CA LYS A 59 -19.21 19.69 13.45
C LYS A 59 -18.58 18.31 13.49
N LEU A 60 -18.43 17.77 14.68
CA LEU A 60 -18.01 16.39 14.90
C LEU A 60 -18.47 15.93 16.27
N ILE A 61 -19.37 14.96 16.29
CA ILE A 61 -19.89 14.35 17.52
C ILE A 61 -19.37 12.93 17.64
N ILE A 62 -18.76 12.62 18.79
CA ILE A 62 -18.22 11.29 19.07
C ILE A 62 -18.86 10.76 20.36
N PRO A 63 -19.79 9.80 20.29
CA PRO A 63 -20.35 9.13 21.46
C PRO A 63 -19.28 8.44 22.32
N PRO A 64 -19.58 8.08 23.58
CA PRO A 64 -18.67 7.32 24.43
C PRO A 64 -18.26 6.00 23.79
N GLY A 65 -16.94 5.71 23.77
CA GLY A 65 -16.39 4.47 23.23
C GLY A 65 -16.37 4.37 21.70
N GLU A 66 -16.80 5.41 20.98
CA GLU A 66 -16.87 5.45 19.53
C GLU A 66 -15.65 6.11 18.90
N LEU A 67 -15.43 5.79 17.64
CA LEU A 67 -14.40 6.28 16.76
C LEU A 67 -15.02 7.12 15.64
N ARG A 68 -14.31 8.14 15.17
CA ARG A 68 -14.72 8.91 14.00
C ARG A 68 -13.49 9.28 13.16
N THR A 69 -13.64 9.08 11.88
CA THR A 69 -12.62 9.42 10.88
C THR A 69 -12.85 10.83 10.33
N VAL A 70 -11.77 11.61 10.25
CA VAL A 70 -11.71 12.91 9.59
C VAL A 70 -10.82 12.78 8.37
N PHE A 71 -11.35 13.06 7.18
CA PHE A 71 -10.57 13.06 5.95
C PHE A 71 -9.71 14.31 5.83
N CYS A 72 -8.43 14.13 5.59
CA CYS A 72 -7.46 15.20 5.36
C CYS A 72 -7.30 15.45 3.85
N SER A 73 -8.36 15.95 3.22
CA SER A 73 -8.46 16.06 1.76
C SER A 73 -8.18 17.45 1.18
N GLY A 74 -8.19 18.49 2.03
CA GLY A 74 -8.16 19.88 1.58
C GLY A 74 -9.50 20.45 1.12
N LYS A 75 -10.60 19.68 1.15
CA LYS A 75 -11.93 20.09 0.67
C LYS A 75 -12.65 21.06 1.60
N ASP A 76 -12.27 21.15 2.87
CA ASP A 76 -12.88 22.00 3.90
C ASP A 76 -14.40 21.80 4.05
N LEU A 77 -14.81 20.57 4.28
CA LEU A 77 -16.23 20.21 4.36
C LEU A 77 -16.62 19.77 5.78
N ALA A 78 -17.70 20.32 6.30
CA ALA A 78 -18.32 19.84 7.51
C ALA A 78 -19.37 18.77 7.20
N ALA A 79 -19.30 17.63 7.88
CA ALA A 79 -20.33 16.61 7.74
C ALA A 79 -21.69 17.14 8.27
N PRO A 80 -22.81 16.93 7.58
CA PRO A 80 -24.13 17.18 8.15
C PRO A 80 -24.35 16.27 9.39
N LEU A 81 -25.17 16.72 10.36
CA LEU A 81 -25.42 15.95 11.60
C LEU A 81 -26.08 14.59 11.36
N VAL A 82 -26.86 14.49 10.30
CA VAL A 82 -27.58 13.28 9.90
C VAL A 82 -27.63 13.26 8.38
N GLY A 83 -27.26 12.16 7.78
CA GLY A 83 -27.44 11.98 6.33
C GLY A 83 -26.50 10.92 5.77
N LEU A 84 -27.09 10.11 4.96
CA LEU A 84 -26.38 9.29 4.00
C LEU A 84 -26.40 10.05 2.67
N ASP A 85 -25.36 9.93 1.89
CA ASP A 85 -25.37 10.37 0.50
C ASP A 85 -26.39 9.56 -0.32
N SER A 86 -26.57 9.89 -1.58
CA SER A 86 -27.48 9.16 -2.49
C SER A 86 -27.09 7.69 -2.71
N LYS A 87 -25.89 7.29 -2.25
CA LYS A 87 -25.36 5.93 -2.32
C LYS A 87 -25.38 5.21 -0.95
N GLY A 88 -25.99 5.82 0.07
CA GLY A 88 -26.08 5.25 1.42
C GLY A 88 -24.78 5.35 2.25
N LYS A 89 -23.82 6.19 1.84
CA LYS A 89 -22.58 6.44 2.59
C LYS A 89 -22.74 7.62 3.53
N HIS A 90 -22.11 7.54 4.71
CA HIS A 90 -22.06 8.65 5.64
C HIS A 90 -21.16 9.77 5.12
N PHE A 91 -21.67 11.00 5.14
CA PHE A 91 -20.83 12.17 4.96
C PHE A 91 -19.86 12.30 6.13
N ARG A 92 -18.59 12.55 5.80
CA ARG A 92 -17.54 12.77 6.79
C ARG A 92 -17.00 14.19 6.72
N THR A 93 -16.41 14.60 7.82
CA THR A 93 -15.74 15.89 7.93
C THR A 93 -14.41 15.85 7.20
N HIS A 94 -14.10 16.91 6.45
CA HIS A 94 -12.86 17.05 5.68
C HIS A 94 -12.09 18.30 6.12
N THR A 95 -10.80 18.17 6.33
CA THR A 95 -9.92 19.31 6.63
C THR A 95 -9.68 20.18 5.39
N ASN A 96 -9.13 21.40 5.62
CA ASN A 96 -8.65 22.28 4.56
C ASN A 96 -7.17 22.06 4.20
N TRP A 97 -6.59 20.97 4.67
CA TRP A 97 -5.20 20.56 4.44
C TRP A 97 -5.10 19.04 4.20
N LYS A 98 -3.93 18.59 3.73
CA LYS A 98 -3.64 17.19 3.44
C LYS A 98 -2.52 16.69 4.35
N LEU A 99 -2.53 15.36 4.62
CA LEU A 99 -1.42 14.68 5.30
C LEU A 99 -0.20 14.59 4.38
N GLU A 100 0.98 14.77 4.96
CA GLU A 100 2.25 14.57 4.26
C GLU A 100 2.59 13.07 4.24
N LYS A 101 2.99 12.56 3.09
CA LYS A 101 3.36 11.15 2.92
C LYS A 101 4.67 10.79 3.62
N GLU A 102 5.56 11.76 3.76
CA GLU A 102 6.86 11.62 4.43
C GLU A 102 6.77 11.57 5.97
N GLY A 103 5.56 11.63 6.51
CA GLY A 103 5.32 11.69 7.94
C GLY A 103 5.17 13.12 8.46
N GLY A 104 4.80 13.24 9.73
CA GLY A 104 4.55 14.53 10.35
C GLY A 104 3.98 14.42 11.75
N SER A 105 3.28 15.45 12.18
CA SER A 105 2.61 15.49 13.48
C SER A 105 1.19 15.99 13.33
N ILE A 106 0.28 15.46 14.14
CA ILE A 106 -1.11 15.89 14.21
C ILE A 106 -1.42 16.33 15.64
N TYR A 107 -2.12 17.43 15.76
CA TYR A 107 -2.50 18.02 17.05
C TYR A 107 -4.02 18.21 17.10
N LEU A 108 -4.64 17.69 18.14
CA LEU A 108 -6.03 17.96 18.50
C LEU A 108 -6.03 19.03 19.60
N ILE A 109 -6.57 20.20 19.31
CA ILE A 109 -6.52 21.38 20.18
C ILE A 109 -7.95 21.80 20.50
N ASP A 110 -8.27 22.02 21.78
CA ASP A 110 -9.59 22.43 22.19
C ASP A 110 -9.88 23.92 21.93
N LYS A 111 -11.12 24.32 22.22
CA LYS A 111 -11.57 25.71 22.07
C LYS A 111 -10.85 26.71 23.01
N ASN A 112 -10.19 26.22 24.06
CA ASN A 112 -9.39 27.01 24.99
C ASN A 112 -7.88 26.97 24.65
N TRP A 113 -7.50 26.51 23.48
CA TRP A 113 -6.12 26.40 22.98
C TRP A 113 -5.26 25.35 23.69
N ALA A 114 -5.86 24.46 24.47
CA ALA A 114 -5.12 23.38 25.09
C ALA A 114 -5.00 22.19 24.12
N ILE A 115 -3.79 21.69 23.96
CA ILE A 115 -3.54 20.44 23.21
C ILE A 115 -4.16 19.30 24.01
N ARG A 116 -5.11 18.60 23.41
CA ARG A 116 -5.81 17.45 24.00
C ARG A 116 -5.13 16.16 23.68
N ASP A 117 -4.60 16.06 22.47
CA ASP A 117 -3.76 14.93 22.04
C ASP A 117 -2.84 15.37 20.91
N SER A 118 -1.72 14.66 20.76
CA SER A 118 -0.79 14.88 19.67
C SER A 118 -0.08 13.57 19.32
N VAL A 119 0.10 13.34 18.03
CA VAL A 119 0.74 12.14 17.50
C VAL A 119 1.72 12.52 16.41
N ALA A 120 2.93 12.01 16.49
CA ALA A 120 3.86 11.97 15.37
C ALA A 120 3.66 10.66 14.61
N TYR A 121 3.62 10.72 13.29
CA TYR A 121 3.52 9.55 12.44
C TYR A 121 4.69 9.50 11.45
N PRO A 122 5.19 8.30 11.11
CA PRO A 122 6.29 8.12 10.17
C PRO A 122 5.82 8.30 8.73
N ALA A 123 6.76 8.24 7.78
CA ALA A 123 6.42 8.02 6.38
C ALA A 123 5.62 6.71 6.25
N LEU A 124 4.55 6.76 5.49
CA LEU A 124 3.67 5.60 5.25
C LEU A 124 3.59 5.35 3.75
N ASP A 125 3.81 4.13 3.34
CA ASP A 125 3.58 3.69 1.98
C ASP A 125 2.06 3.61 1.68
N PRO A 126 1.65 3.63 0.40
CA PRO A 126 0.25 3.49 0.02
C PRO A 126 -0.40 2.26 0.65
N GLY A 127 -1.56 2.45 1.28
CA GLY A 127 -2.31 1.39 1.94
C GLY A 127 -1.91 1.08 3.38
N LEU A 128 -0.85 1.70 3.90
CA LEU A 128 -0.46 1.55 5.31
C LEU A 128 -1.11 2.60 6.20
N SER A 129 -1.33 2.23 7.45
CA SER A 129 -1.65 3.18 8.52
C SER A 129 -0.70 3.05 9.71
N TRP A 130 -0.68 4.09 10.55
CA TRP A 130 0.01 4.17 11.82
C TRP A 130 -1.04 4.28 12.92
N GLY A 131 -1.18 3.25 13.73
CA GLY A 131 -2.26 3.13 14.69
C GLY A 131 -1.80 2.71 16.09
N ILE A 132 -2.60 3.07 17.10
CA ILE A 132 -2.35 2.70 18.49
C ILE A 132 -3.09 1.41 18.83
N ILE A 133 -2.38 0.44 19.42
CA ILE A 133 -2.97 -0.79 19.94
C ILE A 133 -3.33 -0.65 21.43
N ASN A 134 -4.09 -1.61 21.95
CA ASN A 134 -4.37 -1.71 23.38
C ASN A 134 -3.05 -1.78 24.17
N GLY A 135 -2.83 -0.82 25.06
CA GLY A 135 -1.58 -0.70 25.82
C GLY A 135 -0.77 0.56 25.50
N GLY A 136 -1.14 1.29 24.44
CA GLY A 136 -0.56 2.57 24.11
C GLY A 136 0.63 2.54 23.17
N GLU A 137 0.95 1.39 22.59
CA GLU A 137 1.98 1.25 21.58
C GLU A 137 1.45 1.60 20.20
N TRP A 138 2.27 2.29 19.41
CA TRP A 138 1.99 2.62 18.03
C TRP A 138 2.65 1.61 17.10
N ARG A 139 1.89 1.17 16.07
CA ARG A 139 2.33 0.16 15.10
C ARG A 139 1.89 0.51 13.69
N TYR A 140 2.57 -0.11 12.72
CA TYR A 140 2.12 -0.11 11.33
C TYR A 140 1.00 -1.14 11.15
N PHE A 141 0.06 -0.84 10.26
CA PHE A 141 -0.99 -1.75 9.82
C PHE A 141 -1.02 -1.77 8.30
N ASP A 142 -0.98 -2.95 7.71
CA ASP A 142 -1.15 -3.18 6.26
C ASP A 142 -2.62 -3.30 5.86
N GLU A 143 -3.48 -3.50 6.83
CA GLU A 143 -4.93 -3.40 6.72
C GLU A 143 -5.45 -2.31 7.65
N PRO A 144 -5.55 -1.04 7.20
CA PRO A 144 -6.10 0.05 8.00
C PRO A 144 -7.53 -0.26 8.50
N THR A 145 -7.83 0.14 9.73
CA THR A 145 -9.09 -0.20 10.40
C THR A 145 -9.95 1.03 10.73
N PRO A 146 -10.32 1.88 9.75
CA PRO A 146 -11.08 3.09 10.01
C PRO A 146 -12.41 2.79 10.71
N GLU A 147 -12.67 3.51 11.81
CA GLU A 147 -13.83 3.37 12.70
C GLU A 147 -13.94 2.01 13.40
N GLN A 148 -12.83 1.27 13.48
CA GLN A 148 -12.71 0.03 14.25
C GLN A 148 -11.46 0.11 15.15
N LYS A 149 -11.49 -0.61 16.25
CA LYS A 149 -10.34 -0.64 17.18
C LYS A 149 -9.22 -1.48 16.63
N ASN A 150 -8.02 -0.93 16.63
CA ASN A 150 -6.80 -1.67 16.33
C ASN A 150 -6.57 -2.82 17.31
N THR A 151 -6.09 -3.96 16.80
CA THR A 151 -5.78 -5.14 17.59
C THR A 151 -4.27 -5.40 17.62
N VAL A 152 -3.79 -6.07 18.65
CA VAL A 152 -2.36 -6.43 18.77
C VAL A 152 -1.92 -7.39 17.67
N SER A 153 -2.82 -8.26 17.24
CA SER A 153 -2.52 -9.33 16.28
C SER A 153 -2.33 -8.86 14.83
N SER A 154 -2.75 -7.62 14.51
CA SER A 154 -2.67 -7.06 13.15
C SER A 154 -1.64 -5.95 13.01
N GLY A 155 -0.94 -5.58 14.10
CA GLY A 155 0.05 -4.51 14.07
C GLY A 155 1.49 -5.02 13.92
N PHE A 156 2.30 -4.29 13.17
CA PHE A 156 3.70 -4.60 12.88
C PHE A 156 4.65 -3.59 13.55
N ASP A 157 5.81 -4.06 14.00
CA ASP A 157 6.84 -3.21 14.63
C ASP A 157 7.64 -2.38 13.61
N GLY A 158 7.50 -2.65 12.33
CA GLY A 158 8.24 -2.02 11.24
C GLY A 158 8.36 -2.95 10.04
N PHE A 159 9.43 -2.80 9.29
CA PHE A 159 9.65 -3.51 8.04
C PHE A 159 10.75 -4.56 8.18
N ALA A 160 10.62 -5.64 7.42
CA ALA A 160 11.68 -6.63 7.25
C ALA A 160 12.92 -6.00 6.63
N GLY A 161 14.08 -6.60 6.88
CA GLY A 161 15.35 -6.12 6.35
C GLY A 161 15.47 -6.24 4.84
N ASP A 162 16.48 -5.57 4.29
CA ASP A 162 16.81 -5.67 2.87
C ASP A 162 17.75 -6.86 2.60
N PHE A 163 17.66 -7.38 1.39
CA PHE A 163 18.60 -8.38 0.86
C PHE A 163 18.72 -8.24 -0.65
N THR A 164 19.70 -8.92 -1.24
CA THR A 164 19.90 -8.99 -2.68
C THR A 164 20.10 -10.44 -3.10
N LEU A 165 19.72 -10.76 -4.33
CA LEU A 165 20.04 -12.05 -4.95
C LEU A 165 21.42 -12.02 -5.60
N THR A 166 22.15 -13.10 -5.49
CA THR A 166 23.50 -13.22 -6.05
C THR A 166 23.65 -14.57 -6.76
N PRO A 167 24.06 -14.53 -8.04
CA PRO A 167 24.32 -13.36 -8.86
C PRO A 167 23.06 -12.55 -9.19
N ALA A 168 23.20 -11.27 -9.54
CA ALA A 168 22.09 -10.41 -9.95
C ALA A 168 21.51 -10.86 -11.30
N GLY A 169 20.27 -10.43 -11.59
CA GLY A 169 19.62 -10.64 -12.88
C GLY A 169 20.42 -10.06 -14.06
N GLY A 170 20.23 -10.61 -15.22
CA GLY A 170 20.95 -10.21 -16.44
C GLY A 170 21.04 -11.33 -17.45
N PHE A 171 21.95 -11.18 -18.42
CA PHE A 171 22.14 -12.14 -19.51
C PHE A 171 23.30 -13.08 -19.21
N TYR A 172 23.06 -14.38 -19.28
CA TYR A 172 24.01 -15.45 -18.99
C TYR A 172 24.16 -16.37 -20.20
N ALA A 173 25.42 -16.58 -20.63
CA ALA A 173 25.71 -17.45 -21.79
C ALA A 173 25.43 -18.93 -21.50
N ASN A 174 25.38 -19.32 -20.25
CA ASN A 174 25.08 -20.68 -19.78
C ASN A 174 24.22 -20.58 -18.51
N GLY A 175 23.69 -21.69 -18.06
CA GLY A 175 23.04 -21.78 -16.76
C GLY A 175 23.91 -21.26 -15.63
N LEU A 176 23.29 -20.82 -14.56
CA LEU A 176 23.94 -20.27 -13.35
C LEU A 176 23.39 -20.90 -12.09
N THR A 177 24.16 -20.79 -11.03
CA THR A 177 23.72 -21.20 -9.68
C THR A 177 23.37 -19.97 -8.85
N LEU A 178 22.12 -19.86 -8.45
CA LEU A 178 21.63 -18.83 -7.54
C LEU A 178 21.78 -19.29 -6.09
N SER A 179 22.44 -18.48 -5.27
CA SER A 179 22.67 -18.79 -3.86
C SER A 179 21.69 -18.10 -2.94
N PRO A 180 21.25 -18.76 -1.83
CA PRO A 180 20.41 -18.11 -0.84
C PRO A 180 21.09 -16.89 -0.25
N PRO A 181 20.37 -15.74 -0.13
CA PRO A 181 20.93 -14.56 0.50
C PRO A 181 21.15 -14.76 2.00
N GLN A 182 22.15 -14.07 2.54
CA GLN A 182 22.35 -14.04 4.00
C GLN A 182 21.51 -12.91 4.58
N VAL A 183 20.64 -13.24 5.51
CA VAL A 183 19.76 -12.28 6.22
C VAL A 183 19.96 -12.41 7.72
N ALA A 184 19.80 -11.31 8.45
CA ALA A 184 20.01 -11.28 9.90
C ALA A 184 18.86 -11.95 10.68
N GLY A 185 17.67 -11.96 10.11
CA GLY A 185 16.46 -12.55 10.69
C GLY A 185 15.50 -13.00 9.62
N GLY A 186 14.48 -13.75 10.02
CA GLY A 186 13.42 -14.18 9.12
C GLY A 186 13.81 -15.28 8.12
N VAL A 187 12.97 -15.42 7.11
CA VAL A 187 13.10 -16.44 6.06
C VAL A 187 12.87 -15.81 4.70
N VAL A 188 13.81 -15.97 3.78
CA VAL A 188 13.61 -15.60 2.39
C VAL A 188 12.81 -16.69 1.68
N ARG A 189 11.70 -16.28 1.07
CA ARG A 189 10.82 -17.15 0.26
C ARG A 189 10.80 -16.67 -1.16
N CYS A 190 10.83 -17.59 -2.11
CA CYS A 190 10.95 -17.26 -3.53
C CYS A 190 9.94 -18.03 -4.38
N GLU A 191 9.55 -17.35 -5.46
CA GLU A 191 8.83 -17.91 -6.59
C GLU A 191 9.70 -17.85 -7.83
N PHE A 192 9.72 -18.95 -8.59
CA PHE A 192 10.47 -19.09 -9.83
C PHE A 192 9.48 -19.20 -10.98
N GLY A 193 9.26 -18.10 -11.69
CA GLY A 193 8.25 -18.02 -12.75
C GLY A 193 7.36 -16.79 -12.67
N GLY A 194 7.74 -15.77 -11.87
CA GLY A 194 7.11 -14.45 -11.87
C GLY A 194 5.93 -14.26 -10.90
N ALA A 195 5.49 -15.32 -10.21
CA ALA A 195 4.48 -15.19 -9.17
C ALA A 195 5.02 -14.35 -7.99
N GLU A 196 4.10 -13.72 -7.26
CA GLU A 196 4.45 -12.96 -6.06
C GLU A 196 4.72 -13.92 -4.89
N PRO A 197 5.85 -13.76 -4.17
CA PRO A 197 6.14 -14.60 -3.02
C PRO A 197 5.19 -14.28 -1.87
N THR A 198 4.72 -15.32 -1.19
CA THR A 198 3.86 -15.25 -0.02
C THR A 198 4.52 -15.97 1.17
N GLU A 199 3.92 -15.86 2.35
CA GLU A 199 4.37 -16.62 3.53
C GLU A 199 4.28 -18.15 3.34
N HIS A 200 3.59 -18.62 2.31
CA HIS A 200 3.46 -20.04 1.96
C HIS A 200 4.40 -20.47 0.83
N SER A 201 5.09 -19.54 0.19
CA SER A 201 6.05 -19.82 -0.87
C SER A 201 7.24 -20.60 -0.36
N GLN A 202 7.94 -21.28 -1.27
CA GLN A 202 9.08 -22.12 -0.90
C GLN A 202 10.20 -21.30 -0.25
N GLU A 203 10.71 -21.78 0.88
CA GLU A 203 11.88 -21.22 1.51
C GLU A 203 13.13 -21.40 0.65
N PHE A 204 13.89 -20.33 0.45
CA PHE A 204 15.12 -20.37 -0.32
C PHE A 204 16.32 -20.60 0.59
N ARG A 205 16.55 -21.87 0.96
CA ARG A 205 17.62 -22.29 1.90
C ARG A 205 18.82 -22.97 1.23
N SER A 206 18.69 -23.40 0.00
CA SER A 206 19.75 -24.08 -0.75
C SER A 206 19.89 -23.49 -2.14
N SER A 207 21.10 -23.54 -2.70
CA SER A 207 21.37 -23.07 -4.05
C SER A 207 20.47 -23.75 -5.07
N LYS A 208 20.09 -22.99 -6.10
CA LYS A 208 19.23 -23.43 -7.19
C LYS A 208 19.87 -23.16 -8.54
N GLU A 209 19.87 -24.18 -9.38
CA GLU A 209 20.32 -24.04 -10.77
C GLU A 209 19.23 -23.34 -11.60
N ILE A 210 19.62 -22.33 -12.37
CA ILE A 210 18.80 -21.61 -13.33
C ILE A 210 19.38 -21.93 -14.71
N ASN A 211 18.71 -22.80 -15.46
CA ASN A 211 19.17 -23.32 -16.75
C ASN A 211 18.34 -22.83 -17.93
N GLU A 212 17.32 -22.03 -17.68
CA GLU A 212 16.46 -21.40 -18.69
C GLU A 212 16.08 -19.98 -18.24
N THR A 213 15.65 -19.15 -19.17
CA THR A 213 15.20 -17.79 -18.86
C THR A 213 14.10 -17.82 -17.81
N THR A 214 14.38 -17.21 -16.66
CA THR A 214 13.54 -17.31 -15.45
C THR A 214 13.45 -15.97 -14.74
N VAL A 215 12.25 -15.60 -14.33
CA VAL A 215 12.00 -14.51 -13.39
C VAL A 215 11.99 -15.09 -11.98
N VAL A 216 12.83 -14.57 -11.11
CA VAL A 216 12.89 -14.96 -9.70
C VAL A 216 12.39 -13.79 -8.85
N ARG A 217 11.37 -14.04 -8.04
CA ARG A 217 10.81 -13.06 -7.11
C ARG A 217 10.93 -13.59 -5.70
N CYS A 218 11.57 -12.82 -4.83
CA CYS A 218 11.82 -13.22 -3.45
C CYS A 218 11.43 -12.11 -2.47
N ALA A 219 10.95 -12.50 -1.29
CA ALA A 219 10.67 -11.58 -0.21
C ALA A 219 11.20 -12.14 1.12
N LEU A 220 11.57 -11.25 2.03
CA LEU A 220 11.97 -11.58 3.39
C LEU A 220 10.77 -11.49 4.32
N PHE A 221 10.43 -12.60 4.97
CA PHE A 221 9.38 -12.71 5.96
C PHE A 221 9.99 -12.79 7.36
N GLU A 222 9.75 -11.78 8.16
CA GLU A 222 10.15 -11.69 9.57
C GLU A 222 8.91 -11.57 10.45
N GLU A 223 8.88 -12.30 11.55
CA GLU A 223 7.77 -12.22 12.51
C GLU A 223 7.60 -10.78 13.04
N GLY A 224 6.39 -10.28 13.03
CA GLY A 224 6.05 -8.93 13.49
C GLY A 224 6.55 -7.79 12.58
N LYS A 225 6.99 -8.09 11.37
CA LYS A 225 7.45 -7.10 10.38
C LYS A 225 6.64 -7.16 9.09
N ILE A 226 6.40 -6.00 8.49
CA ILE A 226 5.87 -5.92 7.14
C ILE A 226 6.97 -6.32 6.16
N THR A 227 6.65 -7.14 5.19
CA THR A 227 7.54 -7.42 4.06
C THR A 227 7.87 -6.12 3.34
N ASN A 228 9.16 -5.74 3.32
CA ASN A 228 9.58 -4.42 2.83
C ASN A 228 9.35 -4.29 1.32
N LYS A 229 9.99 -5.17 0.56
CA LYS A 229 9.83 -5.23 -0.89
C LYS A 229 10.01 -6.64 -1.42
N VAL A 230 9.46 -6.88 -2.60
CA VAL A 230 9.76 -8.06 -3.40
C VAL A 230 10.99 -7.77 -4.26
N VAL A 231 12.07 -8.50 -4.02
CA VAL A 231 13.26 -8.46 -4.88
C VAL A 231 12.96 -9.28 -6.13
N THR A 232 12.98 -8.63 -7.28
CA THR A 232 12.71 -9.25 -8.58
C THR A 232 13.98 -9.21 -9.44
N GLU A 233 14.38 -10.36 -9.97
CA GLU A 233 15.52 -10.49 -10.85
C GLU A 233 15.16 -11.37 -12.05
N THR A 234 15.37 -10.86 -13.26
CA THR A 234 15.19 -11.63 -14.49
C THR A 234 16.53 -12.16 -14.98
N TYR A 235 16.61 -13.47 -15.08
CA TYR A 235 17.80 -14.19 -15.62
C TYR A 235 17.48 -14.65 -17.04
N PHE A 236 18.14 -14.05 -18.03
CA PHE A 236 18.09 -14.47 -19.43
C PHE A 236 19.21 -15.48 -19.67
N VAL A 237 18.87 -16.73 -19.89
CA VAL A 237 19.84 -17.83 -20.06
C VAL A 237 19.89 -18.23 -21.53
N GLU A 238 21.09 -18.24 -22.10
CA GLU A 238 21.35 -18.57 -23.53
C GLU A 238 20.60 -17.66 -24.53
N GLU A 239 20.14 -16.48 -24.05
CA GLU A 239 19.48 -15.50 -24.89
C GLU A 239 20.52 -14.50 -25.49
N THR A 240 20.32 -14.18 -26.75
CA THR A 240 21.14 -13.17 -27.44
C THR A 240 20.21 -12.13 -28.07
N ILE A 241 20.07 -10.99 -27.40
CA ILE A 241 19.20 -9.89 -27.83
C ILE A 241 20.11 -8.68 -28.14
N LYS A 242 20.04 -8.15 -29.35
CA LYS A 242 20.88 -7.02 -29.80
C LYS A 242 20.26 -5.65 -29.57
N MET A 243 19.11 -5.61 -28.91
CA MET A 243 18.35 -4.40 -28.61
C MET A 243 18.21 -4.23 -27.09
N PRO A 244 17.89 -3.03 -26.61
CA PRO A 244 17.47 -2.83 -25.24
C PRO A 244 16.26 -3.71 -24.91
N VAL A 245 16.22 -4.25 -23.69
CA VAL A 245 15.14 -5.13 -23.21
C VAL A 245 14.43 -4.47 -22.06
N VAL A 246 13.11 -4.43 -22.11
CA VAL A 246 12.22 -4.13 -20.99
C VAL A 246 11.59 -5.43 -20.54
N ALA A 247 11.96 -5.91 -19.37
CA ALA A 247 11.31 -7.05 -18.73
C ALA A 247 10.19 -6.53 -17.83
N ILE A 248 8.98 -7.05 -17.99
CA ILE A 248 7.81 -6.70 -17.18
C ILE A 248 7.36 -7.96 -16.45
N SER A 249 7.53 -7.95 -15.15
CA SER A 249 7.10 -9.03 -14.27
C SER A 249 5.75 -8.71 -13.65
N VAL A 250 4.77 -9.55 -13.90
CA VAL A 250 3.40 -9.45 -13.39
C VAL A 250 2.99 -10.82 -12.83
N SER A 251 2.12 -10.82 -11.82
CA SER A 251 1.58 -12.08 -11.32
C SER A 251 0.87 -12.85 -12.46
N PRO A 252 1.28 -14.09 -12.76
CA PRO A 252 0.62 -14.89 -13.78
C PRO A 252 -0.88 -15.08 -13.55
N THR A 253 -1.29 -15.15 -12.28
CA THR A 253 -2.70 -15.27 -11.90
C THR A 253 -3.49 -14.03 -12.34
N PHE A 254 -3.00 -12.83 -12.04
CA PHE A 254 -3.64 -11.59 -12.46
C PHE A 254 -3.68 -11.44 -13.97
N PHE A 255 -2.56 -11.72 -14.63
CA PHE A 255 -2.48 -11.64 -16.07
C PHE A 255 -3.48 -12.58 -16.76
N ASN A 256 -3.56 -13.82 -16.30
CA ASN A 256 -4.46 -14.83 -16.87
C ASN A 256 -5.93 -14.55 -16.56
N GLN A 257 -6.27 -14.04 -15.38
CA GLN A 257 -7.65 -13.76 -15.00
C GLN A 257 -8.22 -12.54 -15.73
N HIS A 258 -7.39 -11.50 -15.94
CA HIS A 258 -7.88 -10.20 -16.36
C HIS A 258 -7.50 -9.80 -17.79
N TYR A 259 -6.42 -10.36 -18.33
CA TYR A 259 -5.89 -9.97 -19.64
C TYR A 259 -6.00 -11.03 -20.73
N ILE A 260 -6.41 -12.23 -20.40
CA ILE A 260 -6.66 -13.26 -21.42
C ILE A 260 -8.12 -13.21 -21.83
N ASP A 261 -8.32 -13.05 -23.14
CA ASP A 261 -9.64 -13.15 -23.76
C ASP A 261 -10.26 -14.54 -23.48
N CYS A 262 -11.46 -14.55 -22.94
CA CYS A 262 -12.25 -15.77 -22.72
C CYS A 262 -12.74 -16.42 -24.03
N GLY A 263 -12.47 -15.80 -25.19
CA GLY A 263 -12.77 -16.36 -26.51
C GLY A 263 -14.22 -16.24 -26.96
N CYS A 264 -15.08 -15.53 -26.26
CA CYS A 264 -16.49 -15.40 -26.59
C CYS A 264 -16.85 -14.20 -27.45
N GLY A 265 -15.98 -13.24 -27.58
CA GLY A 265 -16.19 -11.99 -28.33
C GLY A 265 -17.27 -11.04 -27.78
N ASP A 266 -17.82 -11.35 -26.61
CA ASP A 266 -18.81 -10.53 -25.91
C ASP A 266 -18.34 -10.17 -24.52
N PRO A 267 -18.27 -8.86 -24.16
CA PRO A 267 -17.91 -8.41 -22.81
C PRO A 267 -18.73 -9.05 -21.68
N ALA A 268 -19.99 -9.37 -21.96
CA ALA A 268 -20.89 -9.96 -20.96
C ALA A 268 -20.54 -11.39 -20.56
N CYS A 269 -19.76 -12.11 -21.38
CA CYS A 269 -19.35 -13.47 -21.04
C CYS A 269 -17.92 -13.60 -20.53
N CYS A 270 -17.16 -12.50 -20.50
CA CYS A 270 -15.90 -12.40 -19.81
C CYS A 270 -16.17 -11.82 -18.43
N PRO A 271 -16.36 -12.63 -17.39
CA PRO A 271 -16.87 -12.14 -16.11
C PRO A 271 -15.91 -11.21 -15.37
N GLU A 272 -14.66 -11.14 -15.79
CA GLU A 272 -13.68 -10.38 -15.03
C GLU A 272 -12.69 -9.64 -15.94
N GLY A 273 -12.72 -8.35 -15.91
CA GLY A 273 -11.57 -7.46 -16.03
C GLY A 273 -11.07 -7.08 -17.42
N LEU A 274 -11.35 -7.79 -18.53
CA LEU A 274 -10.80 -7.41 -19.85
C LEU A 274 -11.23 -6.01 -20.32
N TYR A 275 -12.41 -5.56 -19.89
CA TYR A 275 -13.00 -4.28 -20.24
C TYR A 275 -13.06 -3.31 -19.05
N GLU A 276 -12.68 -3.77 -17.87
CA GLU A 276 -12.59 -2.90 -16.70
C GLU A 276 -11.32 -2.06 -16.77
N ASP A 277 -11.37 -0.87 -16.19
CA ASP A 277 -10.21 0.00 -16.04
C ASP A 277 -9.46 -0.39 -14.76
N ILE A 278 -8.78 -1.53 -14.84
CA ILE A 278 -8.02 -2.09 -13.73
C ILE A 278 -6.53 -1.90 -13.99
N GLU A 279 -5.84 -1.38 -12.99
CA GLU A 279 -4.38 -1.28 -12.97
C GLU A 279 -3.79 -2.35 -12.04
N PHE A 280 -2.82 -3.12 -12.54
CA PHE A 280 -2.13 -4.15 -11.77
C PHE A 280 -0.71 -3.75 -11.44
N PRO A 281 -0.21 -4.07 -10.23
CA PRO A 281 1.18 -3.87 -9.90
C PRO A 281 2.08 -4.76 -10.76
N VAL A 282 3.13 -4.17 -11.31
CA VAL A 282 4.19 -4.85 -12.06
C VAL A 282 5.54 -4.36 -11.59
N HIS A 283 6.55 -5.21 -11.77
CA HIS A 283 7.95 -4.82 -11.67
C HIS A 283 8.56 -4.70 -13.06
N VAL A 284 9.24 -3.61 -13.34
CA VAL A 284 9.86 -3.32 -14.63
C VAL A 284 11.37 -3.25 -14.46
N GLU A 285 12.09 -4.05 -15.24
CA GLU A 285 13.55 -4.03 -15.32
C GLU A 285 13.97 -3.61 -16.73
N PHE A 286 14.97 -2.75 -16.82
CA PHE A 286 15.51 -2.28 -18.10
C PHE A 286 16.97 -2.69 -18.27
N PHE A 287 17.26 -3.29 -19.40
CA PHE A 287 18.60 -3.74 -19.81
C PHE A 287 18.97 -3.03 -21.12
N GLU A 288 19.98 -2.17 -21.08
CA GLU A 288 20.43 -1.41 -22.27
C GLU A 288 20.96 -2.31 -23.38
N ASN A 289 21.59 -3.40 -23.02
CA ASN A 289 22.12 -4.38 -23.95
C ASN A 289 21.72 -5.79 -23.52
N GLY A 290 21.18 -6.55 -24.46
CA GLY A 290 20.89 -7.97 -24.29
C GLY A 290 22.16 -8.84 -24.45
N SER A 291 23.27 -8.45 -23.82
CA SER A 291 24.52 -9.22 -23.85
C SER A 291 24.96 -9.62 -22.44
N SER A 292 25.66 -10.73 -22.36
CA SER A 292 26.01 -11.49 -21.15
C SER A 292 26.78 -10.76 -20.05
N THR A 293 27.14 -9.49 -20.22
CA THR A 293 28.03 -8.80 -19.26
C THR A 293 27.39 -7.65 -18.50
N ASN A 294 26.18 -7.22 -18.88
CA ASN A 294 25.56 -6.07 -18.27
C ASN A 294 24.29 -6.51 -17.55
N GLY A 295 24.26 -6.29 -16.24
CA GLY A 295 23.03 -6.38 -15.44
C GLY A 295 22.01 -5.31 -15.84
N LYS A 296 20.90 -5.26 -15.12
CA LYS A 296 19.87 -4.23 -15.33
C LYS A 296 20.42 -2.82 -15.10
N SER A 297 20.00 -1.87 -15.94
CA SER A 297 20.39 -0.47 -15.85
C SER A 297 19.55 0.28 -14.83
N TRP A 298 18.28 -0.07 -14.72
CA TRP A 298 17.35 0.42 -13.70
C TRP A 298 16.17 -0.53 -13.53
N GLU A 299 15.47 -0.37 -12.42
CA GLU A 299 14.23 -1.06 -12.11
C GLU A 299 13.23 -0.10 -11.46
N ILE A 300 11.93 -0.41 -11.57
CA ILE A 300 10.87 0.37 -10.93
C ILE A 300 9.62 -0.50 -10.74
N ASP A 301 8.92 -0.30 -9.63
CA ASP A 301 7.56 -0.79 -9.46
C ASP A 301 6.59 0.19 -10.10
N ALA A 302 5.65 -0.33 -10.87
CA ALA A 302 4.71 0.44 -11.68
C ALA A 302 3.34 -0.24 -11.74
N GLY A 303 2.37 0.45 -12.31
CA GLY A 303 1.08 -0.12 -12.67
C GLY A 303 0.97 -0.40 -14.16
N ILE A 304 0.28 -1.45 -14.53
CA ILE A 304 -0.06 -1.77 -15.92
C ILE A 304 -1.58 -1.91 -16.08
N SER A 305 -2.12 -1.29 -17.12
CA SER A 305 -3.52 -1.43 -17.51
C SER A 305 -3.66 -1.68 -19.00
N LEU A 306 -4.73 -2.35 -19.41
CA LEU A 306 -5.04 -2.55 -20.81
C LEU A 306 -5.69 -1.30 -21.40
N MET A 307 -5.17 -0.85 -22.53
CA MET A 307 -5.74 0.25 -23.30
C MET A 307 -6.44 -0.27 -24.58
N GLY A 308 -7.41 0.51 -25.05
CA GLY A 308 -8.12 0.25 -26.28
C GLY A 308 -9.52 -0.33 -26.08
N ASN A 309 -10.21 -0.60 -27.16
CA ASN A 309 -11.55 -1.19 -27.17
C ASN A 309 -11.49 -2.56 -27.87
N TRP A 310 -11.68 -2.62 -29.18
CA TRP A 310 -11.59 -3.87 -29.95
C TRP A 310 -10.21 -4.54 -29.89
N SER A 311 -9.13 -3.75 -29.72
CA SER A 311 -7.77 -4.30 -29.58
C SER A 311 -7.58 -5.15 -28.33
N ARG A 312 -8.44 -5.05 -27.32
CA ARG A 312 -8.41 -5.89 -26.11
C ARG A 312 -8.83 -7.33 -26.43
N MET A 313 -9.62 -7.53 -27.48
CA MET A 313 -10.13 -8.86 -27.91
C MET A 313 -9.13 -9.63 -28.77
N GLU A 314 -8.14 -8.97 -29.35
CA GLU A 314 -7.14 -9.62 -30.18
C GLU A 314 -6.20 -10.46 -29.32
N LYS A 315 -5.95 -11.72 -29.74
CA LYS A 315 -4.87 -12.53 -29.14
C LYS A 315 -3.57 -11.78 -29.36
N LYS A 316 -3.04 -11.21 -28.31
CA LYS A 316 -1.74 -10.52 -28.37
C LYS A 316 -0.68 -11.56 -28.69
N LYS A 317 -0.03 -11.39 -29.82
CA LYS A 317 1.17 -12.16 -30.14
C LYS A 317 2.25 -11.74 -29.16
N SER A 318 2.82 -12.71 -28.48
CA SER A 318 4.00 -12.58 -27.64
C SER A 318 5.19 -12.09 -28.45
#